data_f183c947e3684d4ff68a818d3e03f240
#
_entry.id   f183c947e3684d4ff68a818d3e03f240
#
_cell.length_a   1.000
_cell.length_b   1.000
_cell.length_c   1.000
_cell.angle_alpha   90.00
_cell.angle_beta   90.00
_cell.angle_gamma   90.00
#
_symmetry.space_group_name_H-M   'P 1'
#
loop_
_entity.id
_entity.type
_entity.pdbx_description
1 polymer ?
#
loop_
_entity_poly.entity_id
_entity_poly.type
_entity_poly.pdbx_seq_one_letter_code
_entity_poly.pdbx_strand_id
1 'polypeptide(L)'
;MGGLKPYNKQGLSMCEEIRFVVVSHHNRRDMGTRLADILGALLLVDEGDHGANWNHRRAIEWASQQDCRVVILEDDALPLPDFTQGVNEWLTKFPDNLISFYLGTGRPPQYQQHIAASLIDADRRRAAHITMDRLIHGVCYSPPVSGLSRIMQNWNRTKAADYAVGDALGGKVIYPCYSLVDHADGETVERHPDNQPRNERRRAWRLALFPVWNS
;
A
#
# COMPACT_ATOMS: atom_id res chain seq x y z
N MET A 1 20.48 41.58 24.28
CA MET A 1 19.50 40.80 25.04
C MET A 1 18.70 39.97 24.05
N GLY A 2 19.10 38.74 23.85
CA GLY A 2 18.46 37.81 22.90
C GLY A 2 17.39 37.01 23.60
N GLY A 3 16.13 37.23 23.23
CA GLY A 3 15.00 36.46 23.74
C GLY A 3 15.02 35.03 23.23
N LEU A 4 15.16 34.06 24.13
CA LEU A 4 14.97 32.64 23.87
C LEU A 4 13.47 32.43 23.56
N LYS A 5 13.17 31.89 22.34
CA LYS A 5 11.85 31.39 22.00
C LYS A 5 11.51 30.18 22.89
N PRO A 6 10.28 30.04 23.39
CA PRO A 6 9.91 28.90 24.22
C PRO A 6 9.97 27.61 23.44
N TYR A 7 10.70 26.64 23.94
CA TYR A 7 10.77 25.27 23.44
C TYR A 7 9.44 24.57 23.71
N ASN A 8 8.71 24.25 22.64
CA ASN A 8 7.47 23.49 22.75
C ASN A 8 7.82 22.00 22.90
N LYS A 9 7.41 21.39 24.01
CA LYS A 9 7.69 19.98 24.39
C LYS A 9 6.94 18.94 23.55
N GLN A 10 6.50 19.26 22.34
CA GLN A 10 5.91 18.34 21.35
C GLN A 10 6.66 18.44 20.02
N GLY A 11 7.97 18.28 20.09
CA GLY A 11 8.85 18.38 18.93
C GLY A 11 8.96 17.09 18.14
N LEU A 12 7.87 16.60 17.58
CA LEU A 12 7.87 15.85 16.34
C LEU A 12 7.14 16.74 15.34
N SER A 13 7.92 17.44 14.51
CA SER A 13 7.41 17.98 13.26
C SER A 13 6.86 16.78 12.49
N MET A 14 5.54 16.60 12.53
CA MET A 14 4.88 15.68 11.63
C MET A 14 5.23 16.16 10.23
N CYS A 15 5.96 15.37 9.47
CA CYS A 15 6.18 15.63 8.06
C CYS A 15 4.79 15.71 7.42
N GLU A 16 4.36 16.92 7.04
CA GLU A 16 3.06 17.13 6.40
C GLU A 16 3.04 16.53 4.98
N GLU A 17 4.19 16.12 4.48
CA GLU A 17 4.37 15.65 3.12
C GLU A 17 4.42 14.11 3.07
N ILE A 18 3.44 13.52 2.37
CA ILE A 18 3.45 12.10 2.02
C ILE A 18 4.33 11.94 0.78
N ARG A 19 5.22 10.93 0.80
CA ARG A 19 6.01 10.56 -0.37
C ARG A 19 5.47 9.30 -1.03
N PHE A 20 5.63 9.23 -2.33
CA PHE A 20 5.19 8.09 -3.13
C PHE A 20 6.39 7.41 -3.77
N VAL A 21 6.32 6.08 -3.88
CA VAL A 21 7.26 5.29 -4.66
C VAL A 21 6.50 4.26 -5.49
N VAL A 22 6.83 4.17 -6.76
CA VAL A 22 6.30 3.19 -7.69
C VAL A 22 7.35 2.11 -7.92
N VAL A 23 6.97 0.85 -7.69
CA VAL A 23 7.78 -0.32 -8.05
C VAL A 23 7.29 -0.85 -9.39
N SER A 24 8.20 -1.04 -10.34
CA SER A 24 7.86 -1.43 -11.71
C SER A 24 8.77 -2.54 -12.21
N HIS A 25 8.21 -3.42 -13.02
CA HIS A 25 8.95 -4.36 -13.84
C HIS A 25 9.40 -3.65 -15.13
N HIS A 26 10.58 -4.00 -15.69
CA HIS A 26 11.09 -3.34 -16.90
C HIS A 26 10.13 -3.43 -18.10
N ASN A 27 9.38 -4.54 -18.24
CA ASN A 27 8.36 -4.72 -19.28
C ASN A 27 7.14 -3.79 -19.12
N ARG A 28 6.96 -3.16 -17.96
CA ARG A 28 5.88 -2.23 -17.65
C ARG A 28 6.40 -0.83 -17.32
N ARG A 29 7.63 -0.53 -17.68
CA ARG A 29 8.30 0.76 -17.41
C ARG A 29 7.42 1.95 -17.79
N ASP A 30 6.77 1.92 -18.95
CA ASP A 30 5.92 3.02 -19.42
C ASP A 30 4.70 3.25 -18.50
N MET A 31 4.13 2.18 -17.95
CA MET A 31 3.05 2.28 -16.97
C MET A 31 3.57 2.89 -15.66
N GLY A 32 4.67 2.33 -15.16
CA GLY A 32 5.31 2.83 -13.94
C GLY A 32 5.74 4.29 -14.06
N THR A 33 6.30 4.70 -15.19
CA THR A 33 6.69 6.10 -15.46
C THR A 33 5.49 7.03 -15.42
N ARG A 34 4.41 6.70 -16.14
CA ARG A 34 3.18 7.53 -16.13
C ARG A 34 2.60 7.66 -14.73
N LEU A 35 2.55 6.56 -13.97
CA LEU A 35 2.05 6.59 -12.60
C LEU A 35 2.94 7.45 -11.69
N ALA A 36 4.26 7.30 -11.82
CA ALA A 36 5.23 8.09 -11.07
C ALA A 36 5.13 9.58 -11.39
N ASP A 37 5.00 9.95 -12.66
CA ASP A 37 4.82 11.35 -13.10
C ASP A 37 3.53 11.97 -12.53
N ILE A 38 2.41 11.24 -12.55
CA ILE A 38 1.12 11.71 -12.01
C ILE A 38 1.22 11.98 -10.51
N LEU A 39 1.95 11.14 -9.76
CA LEU A 39 2.04 11.22 -8.30
C LEU A 39 3.26 12.01 -7.80
N GLY A 40 4.16 12.44 -8.67
CA GLY A 40 5.46 12.98 -8.26
C GLY A 40 6.29 11.94 -7.49
N ALA A 41 6.19 10.66 -7.85
CA ALA A 41 6.74 9.53 -7.13
C ALA A 41 8.17 9.19 -7.58
N LEU A 42 8.95 8.59 -6.67
CA LEU A 42 10.16 7.88 -7.07
C LEU A 42 9.78 6.62 -7.86
N LEU A 43 10.39 6.40 -9.01
CA LEU A 43 10.23 5.16 -9.78
C LEU A 43 11.41 4.21 -9.52
N LEU A 44 11.11 2.99 -9.09
CA LEU A 44 12.08 1.90 -8.91
C LEU A 44 11.77 0.78 -9.92
N VAL A 45 12.56 0.73 -10.99
CA VAL A 45 12.41 -0.31 -12.01
C VAL A 45 13.29 -1.53 -11.68
N ASP A 46 12.74 -2.72 -11.81
CA ASP A 46 13.50 -3.97 -11.80
C ASP A 46 13.98 -4.28 -13.22
N GLU A 47 15.24 -3.93 -13.49
CA GLU A 47 15.89 -4.14 -14.80
C GLU A 47 16.45 -5.54 -14.98
N GLY A 48 16.57 -6.29 -13.90
CA GLY A 48 17.30 -7.55 -13.86
C GLY A 48 16.46 -8.77 -13.55
N ASP A 49 15.13 -8.66 -13.62
CA ASP A 49 14.19 -9.76 -13.31
C ASP A 49 14.41 -10.38 -11.91
N HIS A 50 14.74 -9.53 -10.93
CA HIS A 50 14.95 -9.97 -9.55
C HIS A 50 13.62 -10.33 -8.84
N GLY A 51 12.49 -9.86 -9.39
CA GLY A 51 11.14 -10.11 -8.95
C GLY A 51 10.58 -9.10 -7.96
N ALA A 52 9.24 -9.16 -7.76
CA ALA A 52 8.50 -8.20 -6.95
C ALA A 52 9.01 -8.13 -5.50
N ASN A 53 9.34 -9.27 -4.87
CA ASN A 53 9.87 -9.28 -3.51
C ASN A 53 11.13 -8.41 -3.37
N TRP A 54 12.07 -8.51 -4.32
CA TRP A 54 13.29 -7.72 -4.31
C TRP A 54 12.99 -6.23 -4.51
N ASN A 55 12.09 -5.89 -5.44
CA ASN A 55 11.80 -4.51 -5.76
C ASN A 55 11.02 -3.81 -4.64
N HIS A 56 10.05 -4.48 -4.02
CA HIS A 56 9.36 -3.98 -2.83
C HIS A 56 10.31 -3.77 -1.65
N ARG A 57 11.32 -4.66 -1.48
CA ARG A 57 12.34 -4.46 -0.45
C ARG A 57 13.13 -3.18 -0.66
N ARG A 58 13.49 -2.83 -1.92
CA ARG A 58 14.14 -1.55 -2.27
C ARG A 58 13.24 -0.35 -1.90
N ALA A 59 11.94 -0.47 -2.15
CA ALA A 59 10.99 0.58 -1.77
C ALA A 59 10.92 0.77 -0.25
N ILE A 60 10.91 -0.30 0.54
CA ILE A 60 10.97 -0.25 2.01
C ILE A 60 12.31 0.33 2.49
N GLU A 61 13.42 -0.05 1.87
CA GLU A 61 14.75 0.48 2.18
C GLU A 61 14.81 2.00 1.92
N TRP A 62 14.30 2.45 0.78
CA TRP A 62 14.19 3.88 0.49
C TRP A 62 13.24 4.58 1.48
N ALA A 63 12.09 3.98 1.79
CA ALA A 63 11.15 4.53 2.75
C ALA A 63 11.78 4.70 4.15
N SER A 64 12.68 3.79 4.55
CA SER A 64 13.37 3.85 5.85
C SER A 64 14.36 5.02 5.97
N GLN A 65 14.70 5.66 4.87
CA GLN A 65 15.56 6.85 4.81
C GLN A 65 14.75 8.15 4.81
N GLN A 66 13.41 8.04 4.81
CA GLN A 66 12.51 9.17 4.87
C GLN A 66 12.02 9.38 6.30
N ASP A 67 11.80 10.64 6.68
CA ASP A 67 11.24 11.04 7.98
C ASP A 67 9.71 11.19 7.96
N CYS A 68 9.07 10.74 6.88
CA CYS A 68 7.64 10.84 6.63
C CYS A 68 7.04 9.50 6.16
N ARG A 69 5.71 9.45 6.09
CA ARG A 69 5.00 8.29 5.54
C ARG A 69 5.27 8.15 4.04
N VAL A 70 5.55 6.93 3.62
CA VAL A 70 5.73 6.58 2.21
C VAL A 70 4.60 5.65 1.78
N VAL A 71 4.00 5.93 0.64
CA VAL A 71 3.03 5.06 -0.03
C VAL A 71 3.73 4.34 -1.17
N ILE A 72 3.65 3.02 -1.17
CA ILE A 72 4.26 2.15 -2.16
C ILE A 72 3.16 1.65 -3.09
N LEU A 73 3.36 1.83 -4.41
CA LEU A 73 2.43 1.40 -5.44
C LEU A 73 3.13 0.46 -6.43
N GLU A 74 2.42 -0.55 -6.91
CA GLU A 74 2.82 -1.33 -8.10
C GLU A 74 2.50 -0.54 -9.37
N ASP A 75 3.21 -0.82 -10.45
CA ASP A 75 3.09 -0.11 -11.74
C ASP A 75 1.69 -0.23 -12.39
N ASP A 76 0.92 -1.23 -12.01
CA ASP A 76 -0.44 -1.48 -12.48
C ASP A 76 -1.54 -0.97 -11.51
N ALA A 77 -1.17 -0.20 -10.49
CA ALA A 77 -2.13 0.52 -9.65
C ALA A 77 -2.80 1.64 -10.45
N LEU A 78 -4.12 1.77 -10.31
CA LEU A 78 -4.94 2.82 -10.92
C LEU A 78 -5.52 3.72 -9.83
N PRO A 79 -4.84 4.80 -9.41
CA PRO A 79 -5.36 5.75 -8.44
C PRO A 79 -6.70 6.36 -8.89
N LEU A 80 -7.64 6.47 -7.96
CA LEU A 80 -8.92 7.14 -8.18
C LEU A 80 -8.77 8.67 -8.08
N PRO A 81 -9.74 9.45 -8.57
CA PRO A 81 -9.82 10.86 -8.25
C PRO A 81 -9.68 11.10 -6.75
N ASP A 82 -9.02 12.17 -6.36
CA ASP A 82 -8.75 12.55 -4.95
C ASP A 82 -7.93 11.52 -4.14
N PHE A 83 -7.20 10.63 -4.84
CA PHE A 83 -6.37 9.59 -4.22
C PHE A 83 -5.46 10.14 -3.12
N THR A 84 -4.69 11.18 -3.40
CA THR A 84 -3.73 11.77 -2.45
C THR A 84 -4.43 12.31 -1.20
N GLN A 85 -5.59 12.95 -1.36
CA GLN A 85 -6.39 13.42 -0.24
C GLN A 85 -6.88 12.23 0.60
N GLY A 86 -7.48 11.22 -0.02
CA GLY A 86 -7.98 10.04 0.68
C GLY A 86 -6.87 9.29 1.42
N VAL A 87 -5.68 9.15 0.80
CA VAL A 87 -4.50 8.59 1.48
C VAL A 87 -4.14 9.39 2.72
N ASN A 88 -4.05 10.72 2.62
CA ASN A 88 -3.70 11.58 3.75
C ASN A 88 -4.68 11.43 4.92
N GLU A 89 -5.98 11.38 4.65
CA GLU A 89 -7.02 11.16 5.66
C GLU A 89 -6.81 9.83 6.41
N TRP A 90 -6.54 8.75 5.68
CA TRP A 90 -6.30 7.43 6.28
C TRP A 90 -5.00 7.37 7.09
N LEU A 91 -3.92 7.97 6.58
CA LEU A 91 -2.64 8.00 7.28
C LEU A 91 -2.69 8.84 8.55
N THR A 92 -3.45 9.95 8.54
CA THR A 92 -3.71 10.76 9.72
C THR A 92 -4.52 10.01 10.77
N LYS A 93 -5.54 9.25 10.33
CA LYS A 93 -6.41 8.49 11.22
C LYS A 93 -5.71 7.27 11.86
N PHE A 94 -4.76 6.67 11.14
CA PHE A 94 -4.05 5.46 11.56
C PHE A 94 -2.52 5.62 11.38
N PRO A 95 -1.87 6.52 12.12
CA PRO A 95 -0.47 6.88 11.91
C PRO A 95 0.50 5.72 12.16
N ASP A 96 0.16 4.79 13.07
CA ASP A 96 1.02 3.69 13.50
C ASP A 96 0.65 2.34 12.88
N ASN A 97 -0.28 2.32 11.91
CA ASN A 97 -0.72 1.07 11.29
C ASN A 97 -0.17 0.90 9.87
N LEU A 98 0.03 -0.35 9.47
CA LEU A 98 0.14 -0.72 8.06
C LEU A 98 -1.25 -0.60 7.43
N ILE A 99 -1.34 0.17 6.36
CA ILE A 99 -2.59 0.40 5.63
C ILE A 99 -2.42 -0.11 4.20
N SER A 100 -3.36 -0.90 3.71
CA SER A 100 -3.50 -1.23 2.30
C SER A 100 -4.67 -0.46 1.70
N PHE A 101 -4.43 0.27 0.63
CA PHE A 101 -5.43 1.05 -0.08
C PHE A 101 -6.11 0.28 -1.22
N TYR A 102 -5.81 -1.00 -1.32
CA TYR A 102 -6.40 -1.92 -2.29
C TYR A 102 -6.87 -3.20 -1.63
N LEU A 103 -8.10 -3.60 -1.92
CA LEU A 103 -8.67 -4.87 -1.51
C LEU A 103 -9.25 -5.56 -2.75
N GLY A 104 -8.52 -6.53 -3.29
CA GLY A 104 -8.78 -7.15 -4.58
C GLY A 104 -9.71 -8.36 -4.55
N THR A 105 -10.44 -8.57 -5.64
CA THR A 105 -11.25 -9.77 -5.88
C THR A 105 -10.42 -10.94 -6.45
N GLY A 106 -10.95 -12.16 -6.31
CA GLY A 106 -10.43 -13.37 -6.95
C GLY A 106 -9.17 -13.95 -6.30
N ARG A 107 -8.18 -13.14 -6.02
CA ARG A 107 -6.87 -13.59 -5.48
C ARG A 107 -6.47 -12.82 -4.23
N PRO A 108 -5.77 -13.44 -3.24
CA PRO A 108 -5.61 -14.89 -3.11
C PRO A 108 -6.95 -15.57 -2.73
N PRO A 109 -7.29 -16.74 -3.32
CA PRO A 109 -8.62 -17.34 -3.20
C PRO A 109 -8.99 -17.72 -1.76
N GLN A 110 -8.01 -18.11 -0.93
CA GLN A 110 -8.24 -18.50 0.47
C GLN A 110 -8.73 -17.35 1.35
N TYR A 111 -8.58 -16.08 0.95
CA TYR A 111 -9.04 -14.92 1.70
C TYR A 111 -10.40 -14.39 1.24
N GLN A 112 -10.88 -14.78 0.05
CA GLN A 112 -12.04 -14.12 -0.59
C GLN A 112 -13.33 -14.27 0.23
N GLN A 113 -13.58 -15.44 0.80
CA GLN A 113 -14.74 -15.65 1.66
C GLN A 113 -14.66 -14.81 2.94
N HIS A 114 -13.48 -14.73 3.55
CA HIS A 114 -13.26 -13.92 4.75
C HIS A 114 -13.42 -12.42 4.46
N ILE A 115 -12.89 -11.94 3.34
CA ILE A 115 -13.05 -10.55 2.89
C ILE A 115 -14.54 -10.21 2.72
N ALA A 116 -15.28 -11.05 1.98
CA ALA A 116 -16.70 -10.83 1.75
C ALA A 116 -17.49 -10.75 3.07
N ALA A 117 -17.26 -11.70 3.99
CA ALA A 117 -17.90 -11.70 5.30
C ALA A 117 -17.54 -10.45 6.12
N SER A 118 -16.27 -10.05 6.11
CA SER A 118 -15.80 -8.86 6.85
C SER A 118 -16.41 -7.57 6.29
N LEU A 119 -16.55 -7.44 4.96
CA LEU A 119 -17.20 -6.29 4.34
C LEU A 119 -18.70 -6.22 4.67
N ILE A 120 -19.40 -7.36 4.67
CA ILE A 120 -20.82 -7.43 5.06
C ILE A 120 -21.00 -7.02 6.54
N ASP A 121 -20.10 -7.49 7.41
CA ASP A 121 -20.14 -7.12 8.82
C ASP A 121 -19.79 -5.63 9.04
N ALA A 122 -18.82 -5.10 8.29
CA ALA A 122 -18.49 -3.68 8.29
C ALA A 122 -19.71 -2.82 7.90
N ASP A 123 -20.46 -3.21 6.86
CA ASP A 123 -21.69 -2.52 6.46
C ASP A 123 -22.73 -2.50 7.60
N ARG A 124 -22.95 -3.63 8.25
CA ARG A 124 -23.89 -3.73 9.38
C ARG A 124 -23.51 -2.81 10.54
N ARG A 125 -22.20 -2.69 10.79
CA ARG A 125 -21.67 -1.85 11.88
C ARG A 125 -21.38 -0.41 11.44
N ARG A 126 -21.60 -0.07 10.18
CA ARG A 126 -21.21 1.22 9.57
C ARG A 126 -19.72 1.52 9.78
N ALA A 127 -18.89 0.50 9.70
CA ALA A 127 -17.44 0.66 9.82
C ALA A 127 -16.82 1.06 8.51
N ALA A 128 -15.89 2.03 8.53
CA ALA A 128 -15.22 2.53 7.34
C ALA A 128 -14.08 1.61 6.85
N HIS A 129 -13.66 0.63 7.66
CA HIS A 129 -12.55 -0.28 7.35
C HIS A 129 -12.78 -1.67 7.94
N ILE A 130 -12.06 -2.63 7.38
CA ILE A 130 -11.84 -3.96 7.94
C ILE A 130 -10.38 -4.13 8.35
N THR A 131 -10.08 -5.14 9.15
CA THR A 131 -8.72 -5.50 9.53
C THR A 131 -8.42 -6.93 9.14
N MET A 132 -7.20 -7.16 8.63
CA MET A 132 -6.68 -8.48 8.33
C MET A 132 -5.39 -8.72 9.11
N ASP A 133 -5.05 -10.00 9.35
CA ASP A 133 -3.81 -10.37 10.03
C ASP A 133 -2.57 -10.30 9.12
N ARG A 134 -2.75 -9.98 7.84
CA ARG A 134 -1.69 -9.97 6.84
C ARG A 134 -1.99 -8.94 5.76
N LEU A 135 -0.93 -8.35 5.19
CA LEU A 135 -1.01 -7.66 3.91
C LEU A 135 -1.16 -8.72 2.81
N ILE A 136 -2.27 -8.68 2.09
CA ILE A 136 -2.64 -9.70 1.09
C ILE A 136 -2.61 -9.19 -0.36
N HIS A 137 -2.26 -7.92 -0.55
CA HIS A 137 -2.09 -7.30 -1.87
C HIS A 137 -1.00 -6.23 -1.79
N GLY A 138 -0.03 -6.30 -2.71
CA GLY A 138 1.07 -5.34 -2.83
C GLY A 138 0.74 -4.08 -3.63
N VAL A 139 -0.43 -4.03 -4.28
CA VAL A 139 -0.80 -3.00 -5.28
C VAL A 139 -0.65 -1.56 -4.78
N CYS A 140 -1.10 -1.28 -3.55
CA CYS A 140 -0.93 0.04 -2.94
C CYS A 140 -1.02 -0.07 -1.41
N TYR A 141 0.05 0.30 -0.71
CA TYR A 141 0.08 0.24 0.76
C TYR A 141 1.06 1.26 1.36
N SER A 142 0.91 1.51 2.65
CA SER A 142 1.84 2.37 3.41
C SER A 142 2.16 1.77 4.77
N PRO A 143 3.43 1.40 5.05
CA PRO A 143 3.86 0.97 6.37
C PRO A 143 4.03 2.17 7.30
N PRO A 144 3.85 2.01 8.64
CA PRO A 144 4.17 3.06 9.58
C PRO A 144 5.68 3.32 9.64
N VAL A 145 6.08 4.58 9.81
CA VAL A 145 7.51 4.95 9.91
C VAL A 145 8.20 4.16 11.01
N SER A 146 7.56 4.03 12.18
CA SER A 146 8.06 3.27 13.33
C SER A 146 8.28 1.76 13.04
N GLY A 147 7.62 1.22 12.00
CA GLY A 147 7.68 -0.18 11.63
C GLY A 147 8.77 -0.53 10.61
N LEU A 148 9.33 0.45 9.91
CA LEU A 148 10.22 0.21 8.76
C LEU A 148 11.49 -0.57 9.13
N SER A 149 12.13 -0.21 10.24
CA SER A 149 13.32 -0.96 10.74
C SER A 149 12.98 -2.42 11.02
N ARG A 150 11.84 -2.69 11.64
CA ARG A 150 11.36 -4.05 11.92
C ARG A 150 11.09 -4.83 10.64
N ILE A 151 10.45 -4.21 9.64
CA ILE A 151 10.22 -4.83 8.33
C ILE A 151 11.55 -5.22 7.69
N MET A 152 12.53 -4.32 7.66
CA MET A 152 13.85 -4.59 7.08
C MET A 152 14.58 -5.73 7.77
N GLN A 153 14.55 -5.78 9.10
CA GLN A 153 15.23 -6.82 9.91
C GLN A 153 14.60 -8.20 9.71
N ASN A 154 13.27 -8.28 9.56
CA ASN A 154 12.52 -9.52 9.48
C ASN A 154 12.14 -9.90 8.04
N TRP A 155 12.70 -9.21 7.04
CA TRP A 155 12.36 -9.43 5.64
C TRP A 155 12.61 -10.87 5.18
N ASN A 156 11.59 -11.54 4.68
CA ASN A 156 11.70 -12.88 4.12
C ASN A 156 11.74 -12.83 2.57
N ARG A 157 12.89 -13.19 2.00
CA ARG A 157 13.12 -13.16 0.55
C ARG A 157 12.39 -14.24 -0.25
N THR A 158 11.81 -15.24 0.42
CA THR A 158 11.13 -16.37 -0.24
C THR A 158 9.61 -16.23 -0.28
N LYS A 159 9.06 -15.20 0.38
CA LYS A 159 7.62 -14.91 0.37
C LYS A 159 7.26 -14.00 -0.80
N ALA A 160 5.97 -13.99 -1.18
CA ALA A 160 5.44 -12.90 -1.99
C ALA A 160 5.66 -11.54 -1.30
N ALA A 161 5.81 -10.47 -2.06
CA ALA A 161 6.21 -9.16 -1.55
C ALA A 161 5.28 -8.61 -0.46
N ASP A 162 3.96 -8.68 -0.68
CA ASP A 162 2.93 -8.30 0.26
C ASP A 162 3.02 -9.09 1.57
N TYR A 163 3.17 -10.41 1.48
CA TYR A 163 3.34 -11.27 2.67
C TYR A 163 4.66 -10.96 3.40
N ALA A 164 5.73 -10.67 2.66
CA ALA A 164 7.01 -10.32 3.27
C ALA A 164 6.90 -9.05 4.13
N VAL A 165 6.20 -8.01 3.64
CA VAL A 165 5.95 -6.77 4.39
C VAL A 165 5.06 -7.02 5.62
N GLY A 166 3.89 -7.62 5.40
CA GLY A 166 2.90 -7.80 6.46
C GLY A 166 3.41 -8.70 7.59
N ASP A 167 4.01 -9.84 7.24
CA ASP A 167 4.52 -10.79 8.23
C ASP A 167 5.75 -10.24 8.97
N ALA A 168 6.61 -9.47 8.31
CA ALA A 168 7.78 -8.87 8.94
C ALA A 168 7.40 -7.80 9.97
N LEU A 169 6.37 -6.99 9.68
CA LEU A 169 5.85 -6.01 10.62
C LEU A 169 5.06 -6.70 11.75
N GLY A 170 4.21 -7.66 11.40
CA GLY A 170 3.24 -8.27 12.30
C GLY A 170 2.08 -7.34 12.65
N GLY A 171 1.09 -7.88 13.36
CA GLY A 171 -0.09 -7.13 13.77
C GLY A 171 -1.16 -7.05 12.69
N LYS A 172 -2.14 -6.15 12.91
CA LYS A 172 -3.28 -5.99 12.01
C LYS A 172 -2.97 -4.99 10.90
N VAL A 173 -3.45 -5.29 9.71
CA VAL A 173 -3.43 -4.41 8.54
C VAL A 173 -4.80 -3.76 8.38
N ILE A 174 -4.83 -2.46 8.19
CA ILE A 174 -6.06 -1.70 7.94
C ILE A 174 -6.36 -1.72 6.44
N TYR A 175 -7.59 -2.04 6.09
CA TYR A 175 -8.12 -1.97 4.73
C TYR A 175 -9.38 -1.09 4.72
N PRO A 176 -9.37 0.08 4.10
CA PRO A 176 -10.61 0.82 3.82
C PRO A 176 -11.64 -0.10 3.16
N CYS A 177 -12.91 -0.01 3.54
CA CYS A 177 -13.99 -0.77 2.90
C CYS A 177 -14.16 -0.43 1.41
N TYR A 178 -13.66 0.75 1.00
CA TYR A 178 -13.61 1.23 -0.37
C TYR A 178 -12.16 1.52 -0.73
N SER A 179 -11.64 0.83 -1.72
CA SER A 179 -10.27 0.98 -2.21
C SER A 179 -10.07 2.35 -2.85
N LEU A 180 -8.89 2.95 -2.63
CA LEU A 180 -8.49 4.23 -3.25
C LEU A 180 -7.79 4.03 -4.59
N VAL A 181 -7.48 2.79 -4.94
CA VAL A 181 -6.91 2.39 -6.23
C VAL A 181 -7.68 1.19 -6.78
N ASP A 182 -7.77 1.10 -8.09
CA ASP A 182 -8.12 -0.13 -8.80
C ASP A 182 -6.85 -0.78 -9.36
N HIS A 183 -6.96 -1.85 -10.09
CA HIS A 183 -5.88 -2.61 -10.68
C HIS A 183 -6.03 -2.70 -12.20
N ALA A 184 -5.00 -2.29 -12.94
CA ALA A 184 -4.97 -2.47 -14.39
C ALA A 184 -4.90 -3.96 -14.73
N ASP A 185 -5.72 -4.36 -15.70
CA ASP A 185 -5.80 -5.74 -16.17
C ASP A 185 -4.83 -5.94 -17.34
N GLY A 186 -3.54 -5.93 -17.02
CA GLY A 186 -2.45 -6.11 -17.97
C GLY A 186 -1.87 -7.52 -17.97
N GLU A 187 -0.96 -7.78 -18.92
CA GLU A 187 -0.22 -9.03 -18.97
C GLU A 187 0.54 -9.29 -17.67
N THR A 188 0.52 -10.56 -17.23
CA THR A 188 1.26 -10.98 -16.04
C THR A 188 2.75 -11.01 -16.34
N VAL A 189 3.54 -10.18 -15.68
CA VAL A 189 5.02 -10.13 -15.83
C VAL A 189 5.73 -11.09 -14.87
N GLU A 190 5.08 -11.49 -13.79
CA GLU A 190 5.63 -12.41 -12.80
C GLU A 190 4.77 -13.66 -12.66
N ARG A 191 5.41 -14.84 -12.65
CA ARG A 191 4.69 -16.10 -12.41
C ARG A 191 4.28 -16.18 -10.94
N HIS A 192 2.99 -16.36 -10.71
CA HIS A 192 2.49 -16.61 -9.37
C HIS A 192 2.96 -17.98 -8.88
N PRO A 193 3.31 -18.15 -7.57
CA PRO A 193 3.78 -19.43 -7.03
C PRO A 193 2.81 -20.61 -7.23
N ASP A 194 1.51 -20.34 -7.42
CA ASP A 194 0.48 -21.36 -7.64
C ASP A 194 0.39 -21.88 -9.07
N ASN A 195 1.11 -21.27 -10.01
CA ASN A 195 1.09 -21.59 -11.45
C ASN A 195 -0.31 -21.70 -12.10
N GLN A 196 -1.36 -21.18 -11.43
CA GLN A 196 -2.72 -21.23 -11.96
C GLN A 196 -2.93 -20.13 -13.01
N PRO A 197 -3.58 -20.44 -14.15
CA PRO A 197 -3.94 -19.43 -15.12
C PRO A 197 -4.90 -18.41 -14.48
N ARG A 198 -4.71 -17.12 -14.79
CA ARG A 198 -5.58 -16.05 -14.32
C ARG A 198 -6.63 -15.77 -15.38
N ASN A 199 -7.82 -16.32 -15.18
CA ASN A 199 -8.95 -16.15 -16.08
C ASN A 199 -9.89 -15.01 -15.64
N GLU A 200 -9.69 -14.46 -14.45
CA GLU A 200 -10.53 -13.42 -13.89
C GLU A 200 -9.82 -12.07 -13.90
N ARG A 201 -10.56 -11.03 -14.27
CA ARG A 201 -10.07 -9.66 -14.20
C ARG A 201 -9.77 -9.28 -12.76
N ARG A 202 -8.57 -8.73 -12.54
CA ARG A 202 -8.18 -8.16 -11.24
C ARG A 202 -8.85 -6.80 -11.06
N ARG A 203 -9.57 -6.63 -9.97
CA ARG A 203 -10.23 -5.37 -9.61
C ARG A 203 -10.44 -5.29 -8.11
N ALA A 204 -10.67 -4.10 -7.61
CA ALA A 204 -11.07 -3.90 -6.23
C ALA A 204 -12.47 -4.46 -5.94
N TRP A 205 -12.71 -4.92 -4.72
CA TRP A 205 -14.06 -5.29 -4.24
C TRP A 205 -15.02 -4.12 -4.31
N ARG A 206 -14.56 -2.94 -3.89
CA ARG A 206 -15.32 -1.69 -3.90
C ARG A 206 -14.35 -0.55 -4.15
N LEU A 207 -14.81 0.47 -4.85
CA LEU A 207 -14.04 1.67 -5.15
C LEU A 207 -14.65 2.89 -4.45
N ALA A 208 -13.82 3.79 -3.97
CA ALA A 208 -14.21 5.07 -3.40
C ALA A 208 -14.59 6.06 -4.53
N LEU A 209 -15.69 5.78 -5.24
CA LEU A 209 -16.14 6.60 -6.37
C LEU A 209 -16.80 7.93 -5.98
N PHE A 210 -17.09 8.11 -4.69
CA PHE A 210 -17.65 9.33 -4.10
C PHE A 210 -17.02 9.57 -2.73
N PRO A 211 -16.95 10.81 -2.26
CA PRO A 211 -16.48 11.08 -0.90
C PRO A 211 -17.44 10.42 0.10
N VAL A 212 -17.08 9.22 0.57
CA VAL A 212 -17.82 8.45 1.59
C VAL A 212 -17.55 8.99 3.00
N TRP A 213 -16.99 10.19 3.08
CA TRP A 213 -16.38 10.74 4.29
C TRP A 213 -17.32 11.62 5.13
N ASN A 214 -18.60 11.74 4.75
CA ASN A 214 -19.60 12.53 5.47
C ASN A 214 -20.50 11.66 6.34
N SER A 215 -19.93 10.93 7.33
CA SER A 215 -20.75 10.41 8.44
C SER A 215 -19.90 10.19 9.68
#